data_ad3a844473bfc31a0db2118c7947634a
#
_entry.id   ad3a844473bfc31a0db2118c7947634a
#
_cell.length_a   1.000
_cell.length_b   1.000
_cell.length_c   1.000
_cell.angle_alpha   90.00
_cell.angle_beta   90.00
_cell.angle_gamma   90.00
#
_symmetry.space_group_name_H-M   'P 1'
#
loop_
_entity.id
_entity.type
_entity.pdbx_description
1 polymer ?
#
loop_
_entity_poly.entity_id
_entity_poly.type
_entity_poly.pdbx_seq_one_letter_code
_entity_poly.pdbx_strand_id
1 'polypeptide(L)'
;MRRPPNNATISVMDKTELVGQLVRQFETSARAALSARDAVVQEARDGATPDEKREDARAAHQAQSMGRAQQKRAQDAMAAVDTLATFRPGKLPPTAKIGIGALVEIEDADNGEGRTFFLAPVGAGMTLHGPGGDGDFVVVTPTSPIGKAVLGKVNGDIVDVTVEGDVREWQITYVG
;
A
#
# COMPACT_ATOMS: atom_id res chain seq x y z
N MET A 1 -11.26 8.06 -15.29
CA MET A 1 -9.90 8.51 -15.02
C MET A 1 -9.99 9.73 -14.10
N ARG A 2 -9.56 9.64 -12.85
CA ARG A 2 -9.60 10.82 -11.92
C ARG A 2 -8.31 11.61 -12.12
N ARG A 3 -8.44 12.91 -12.18
CA ARG A 3 -7.33 13.85 -12.40
C ARG A 3 -6.35 13.77 -11.22
N PRO A 4 -5.02 13.81 -11.43
CA PRO A 4 -4.07 13.92 -10.32
C PRO A 4 -4.36 15.18 -9.52
N PRO A 5 -4.09 15.19 -8.20
CA PRO A 5 -4.32 16.35 -7.35
C PRO A 5 -3.42 17.52 -7.82
N ASN A 6 -3.95 18.73 -7.72
CA ASN A 6 -3.24 19.94 -8.11
C ASN A 6 -2.07 20.20 -7.10
N ASN A 7 -0.91 20.65 -7.58
CA ASN A 7 0.27 21.03 -6.77
C ASN A 7 -0.05 21.92 -5.55
N ALA A 8 -1.05 22.81 -5.67
CA ALA A 8 -1.49 23.65 -4.55
C ALA A 8 -2.17 22.83 -3.43
N THR A 9 -2.91 21.77 -3.76
CA THR A 9 -3.57 20.88 -2.79
C THR A 9 -2.55 20.00 -2.07
N ILE A 10 -1.53 19.53 -2.78
CA ILE A 10 -0.47 18.69 -2.23
C ILE A 10 0.39 19.47 -1.21
N SER A 11 0.67 20.76 -1.48
CA SER A 11 1.52 21.60 -0.64
C SER A 11 0.95 21.90 0.75
N VAL A 12 -0.38 21.81 0.94
CA VAL A 12 -1.08 22.11 2.21
C VAL A 12 -1.53 20.84 2.94
N MET A 13 -1.34 19.67 2.32
CA MET A 13 -1.86 18.41 2.84
C MET A 13 -1.21 17.99 4.15
N ASP A 14 -2.04 17.66 5.12
CA ASP A 14 -1.61 16.97 6.34
C ASP A 14 -1.39 15.47 6.03
N LYS A 15 -0.14 15.07 5.88
CA LYS A 15 0.25 13.68 5.64
C LYS A 15 -0.16 12.73 6.76
N THR A 16 -0.48 13.27 7.95
CA THR A 16 -0.99 12.49 9.08
C THR A 16 -2.33 11.82 8.70
N GLU A 17 -3.15 12.49 7.91
CA GLU A 17 -4.41 11.91 7.43
C GLU A 17 -4.15 10.73 6.48
N LEU A 18 -3.15 10.81 5.62
CA LEU A 18 -2.76 9.70 4.74
C LEU A 18 -2.31 8.48 5.55
N VAL A 19 -1.50 8.71 6.61
CA VAL A 19 -1.12 7.64 7.55
C VAL A 19 -2.35 7.07 8.25
N GLY A 20 -3.28 7.91 8.68
CA GLY A 20 -4.55 7.48 9.27
C GLY A 20 -5.38 6.59 8.33
N GLN A 21 -5.42 6.91 7.04
CA GLN A 21 -6.09 6.08 6.04
C GLN A 21 -5.42 4.70 5.91
N LEU A 22 -4.08 4.65 5.87
CA LEU A 22 -3.34 3.39 5.85
C LEU A 22 -3.64 2.52 7.07
N VAL A 23 -3.61 3.10 8.25
CA VAL A 23 -3.94 2.38 9.51
C VAL A 23 -5.34 1.78 9.42
N ARG A 24 -6.35 2.57 9.04
CA ARG A 24 -7.73 2.08 8.89
C ARG A 24 -7.87 0.94 7.87
N GLN A 25 -7.16 1.01 6.75
CA GLN A 25 -7.18 -0.03 5.73
C GLN A 25 -6.53 -1.33 6.24
N PHE A 26 -5.39 -1.24 6.95
CA PHE A 26 -4.75 -2.42 7.55
C PHE A 26 -5.59 -3.03 8.67
N GLU A 27 -6.19 -2.23 9.55
CA GLU A 27 -7.10 -2.73 10.59
C GLU A 27 -8.31 -3.44 9.99
N THR A 28 -8.87 -2.90 8.91
CA THR A 28 -9.99 -3.53 8.19
C THR A 28 -9.54 -4.85 7.57
N SER A 29 -8.37 -4.88 6.95
CA SER A 29 -7.78 -6.11 6.39
C SER A 29 -7.53 -7.18 7.46
N ALA A 30 -6.98 -6.78 8.62
CA ALA A 30 -6.74 -7.69 9.74
C ALA A 30 -8.05 -8.30 10.26
N ARG A 31 -9.08 -7.48 10.46
CA ARG A 31 -10.42 -7.96 10.89
C ARG A 31 -11.04 -8.92 9.88
N ALA A 32 -10.97 -8.58 8.59
CA ALA A 32 -11.49 -9.44 7.53
C ALA A 32 -10.76 -10.79 7.48
N ALA A 33 -9.43 -10.80 7.63
CA ALA A 33 -8.63 -12.02 7.65
C ALA A 33 -8.96 -12.90 8.88
N LEU A 34 -9.14 -12.32 10.06
CA LEU A 34 -9.55 -13.06 11.27
C LEU A 34 -10.94 -13.66 11.10
N SER A 35 -11.90 -12.90 10.59
CA SER A 35 -13.26 -13.40 10.32
C SER A 35 -13.24 -14.55 9.30
N ALA A 36 -12.46 -14.43 8.23
CA ALA A 36 -12.31 -15.50 7.24
C ALA A 36 -11.66 -16.76 7.84
N ARG A 37 -10.66 -16.60 8.73
CA ARG A 37 -10.08 -17.74 9.47
C ARG A 37 -11.13 -18.46 10.32
N ASP A 38 -11.90 -17.69 11.09
CA ASP A 38 -12.90 -18.26 12.00
C ASP A 38 -14.01 -18.98 11.23
N ALA A 39 -14.44 -18.46 10.08
CA ALA A 39 -15.39 -19.13 9.20
C ALA A 39 -14.85 -20.48 8.70
N VAL A 40 -13.60 -20.54 8.25
CA VAL A 40 -12.96 -21.79 7.79
C VAL A 40 -12.85 -22.81 8.92
N VAL A 41 -12.52 -22.38 10.14
CA VAL A 41 -12.44 -23.26 11.31
C VAL A 41 -13.83 -23.79 11.69
N GLN A 42 -14.85 -22.95 11.60
CA GLN A 42 -16.22 -23.36 11.91
C GLN A 42 -16.75 -24.37 10.88
N GLU A 43 -16.57 -24.10 9.58
CA GLU A 43 -16.96 -25.02 8.51
C GLU A 43 -16.30 -26.41 8.67
N ALA A 44 -15.00 -26.43 9.01
CA ALA A 44 -14.28 -27.67 9.26
C ALA A 44 -14.80 -28.44 10.49
N ARG A 45 -15.44 -27.78 11.46
CA ARG A 45 -16.04 -28.43 12.63
C ARG A 45 -17.44 -28.99 12.33
N ASP A 46 -18.23 -28.29 11.53
CA ASP A 46 -19.62 -28.62 11.25
C ASP A 46 -19.76 -29.73 10.17
N GLY A 47 -18.73 -29.93 9.33
CA GLY A 47 -18.72 -30.90 8.23
C GLY A 47 -18.34 -32.35 8.58
N ALA A 48 -18.03 -32.69 9.82
CA ALA A 48 -17.51 -34.01 10.19
C ALA A 48 -18.61 -35.02 10.54
N THR A 49 -19.10 -35.80 9.59
CA THR A 49 -19.86 -37.03 9.84
C THR A 49 -18.93 -38.26 9.89
N PRO A 50 -19.23 -39.30 10.67
CA PRO A 50 -18.30 -40.40 10.96
C PRO A 50 -17.91 -41.32 9.81
N ASP A 51 -18.62 -41.29 8.67
CA ASP A 51 -18.43 -42.24 7.57
C ASP A 51 -17.53 -41.77 6.40
N GLU A 52 -17.13 -40.51 6.37
CA GLU A 52 -16.36 -39.88 5.25
C GLU A 52 -14.87 -39.70 5.56
N LYS A 53 -14.30 -40.40 6.49
CA LYS A 53 -12.97 -40.18 7.11
C LYS A 53 -11.75 -40.05 6.19
N ARG A 54 -11.80 -40.41 4.91
CA ARG A 54 -10.66 -40.27 4.00
C ARG A 54 -10.71 -39.03 3.12
N GLU A 55 -11.91 -38.59 2.73
CA GLU A 55 -12.12 -37.31 2.05
C GLU A 55 -12.02 -36.18 3.07
N ASP A 56 -12.53 -36.39 4.28
CA ASP A 56 -12.43 -35.47 5.43
C ASP A 56 -10.99 -35.10 5.79
N ALA A 57 -10.04 -36.02 5.70
CA ALA A 57 -8.64 -35.71 6.02
C ALA A 57 -8.00 -34.69 5.05
N ARG A 58 -8.36 -34.76 3.76
CA ARG A 58 -7.88 -33.77 2.76
C ARG A 58 -8.56 -32.42 2.96
N ALA A 59 -9.87 -32.41 3.17
CA ALA A 59 -10.64 -31.20 3.44
C ALA A 59 -10.16 -30.52 4.73
N ALA A 60 -9.93 -31.29 5.81
CA ALA A 60 -9.38 -30.77 7.05
C ALA A 60 -7.98 -30.17 6.89
N HIS A 61 -7.10 -30.82 6.12
CA HIS A 61 -5.76 -30.28 5.83
C HIS A 61 -5.84 -29.00 5.00
N GLN A 62 -6.73 -28.94 4.01
CA GLN A 62 -6.96 -27.72 3.21
C GLN A 62 -7.50 -26.58 4.07
N ALA A 63 -8.52 -26.85 4.90
CA ALA A 63 -9.08 -25.87 5.85
C ALA A 63 -8.01 -25.35 6.82
N GLN A 64 -7.15 -26.23 7.35
CA GLN A 64 -6.06 -25.84 8.23
C GLN A 64 -5.04 -24.93 7.50
N SER A 65 -4.70 -25.27 6.26
CA SER A 65 -3.78 -24.46 5.42
C SER A 65 -4.37 -23.07 5.15
N MET A 66 -5.66 -22.99 4.79
CA MET A 66 -6.37 -21.73 4.58
C MET A 66 -6.45 -20.91 5.87
N GLY A 67 -6.76 -21.53 6.99
CA GLY A 67 -6.81 -20.88 8.30
C GLY A 67 -5.46 -20.27 8.69
N ARG A 68 -4.36 -21.00 8.46
CA ARG A 68 -2.98 -20.49 8.69
C ARG A 68 -2.66 -19.31 7.78
N ALA A 69 -3.06 -19.36 6.50
CA ALA A 69 -2.84 -18.26 5.56
C ALA A 69 -3.59 -17.00 5.99
N GLN A 70 -4.83 -17.12 6.44
CA GLN A 70 -5.60 -15.98 6.95
C GLN A 70 -5.01 -15.44 8.26
N GLN A 71 -4.58 -16.31 9.17
CA GLN A 71 -3.89 -15.90 10.39
C GLN A 71 -2.63 -15.11 10.08
N LYS A 72 -1.82 -15.57 9.12
CA LYS A 72 -0.61 -14.84 8.70
C LYS A 72 -0.96 -13.47 8.13
N ARG A 73 -1.97 -13.36 7.27
CA ARG A 73 -2.42 -12.07 6.72
C ARG A 73 -2.84 -11.09 7.82
N ALA A 74 -3.56 -11.57 8.82
CA ALA A 74 -3.94 -10.73 9.96
C ALA A 74 -2.71 -10.25 10.73
N GLN A 75 -1.74 -11.13 10.99
CA GLN A 75 -0.50 -10.78 11.68
C GLN A 75 0.32 -9.75 10.89
N ASP A 76 0.47 -9.96 9.57
CA ASP A 76 1.20 -9.03 8.68
C ASP A 76 0.52 -7.64 8.67
N ALA A 77 -0.83 -7.60 8.65
CA ALA A 77 -1.58 -6.36 8.70
C ALA A 77 -1.44 -5.64 10.06
N MET A 78 -1.44 -6.37 11.17
CA MET A 78 -1.21 -5.79 12.50
C MET A 78 0.21 -5.26 12.65
N ALA A 79 1.22 -5.97 12.15
CA ALA A 79 2.61 -5.50 12.14
C ALA A 79 2.77 -4.21 11.30
N ALA A 80 2.00 -4.07 10.22
CA ALA A 80 1.96 -2.83 9.46
C ALA A 80 1.34 -1.67 10.28
N VAL A 81 0.27 -1.92 11.03
CA VAL A 81 -0.31 -0.93 11.96
C VAL A 81 0.72 -0.48 13.00
N ASP A 82 1.45 -1.42 13.61
CA ASP A 82 2.49 -1.11 14.60
C ASP A 82 3.61 -0.24 13.99
N THR A 83 4.01 -0.55 12.74
CA THR A 83 5.00 0.25 12.00
C THR A 83 4.49 1.68 11.77
N LEU A 84 3.23 1.83 11.40
CA LEU A 84 2.60 3.13 11.13
C LEU A 84 2.33 3.91 12.43
N ALA A 85 2.14 3.26 13.57
CA ALA A 85 1.90 3.90 14.86
C ALA A 85 3.04 4.83 15.30
N THR A 86 4.27 4.54 14.87
CA THR A 86 5.46 5.36 15.17
C THR A 86 5.87 6.26 14.00
N PHE A 87 5.26 6.07 12.82
CA PHE A 87 5.60 6.82 11.63
C PHE A 87 5.02 8.23 11.65
N ARG A 88 5.89 9.24 11.54
CA ARG A 88 5.52 10.66 11.54
C ARG A 88 6.13 11.33 10.31
N PRO A 89 5.39 11.39 9.17
CA PRO A 89 5.88 12.08 7.98
C PRO A 89 5.98 13.58 8.25
N GLY A 90 7.17 14.12 8.09
CA GLY A 90 7.42 15.56 8.20
C GLY A 90 7.06 16.31 6.92
N LYS A 91 7.02 17.65 7.01
CA LYS A 91 6.99 18.50 5.83
C LYS A 91 8.38 18.53 5.22
N LEU A 92 8.45 18.33 3.91
CA LEU A 92 9.70 18.42 3.15
C LEU A 92 9.69 19.69 2.31
N PRO A 93 10.81 20.46 2.30
CA PRO A 93 10.94 21.56 1.35
C PRO A 93 11.06 21.01 -0.07
N PRO A 94 10.65 21.77 -1.11
CA PRO A 94 10.69 21.31 -2.51
C PRO A 94 12.09 20.92 -3.02
N THR A 95 13.15 21.37 -2.34
CA THR A 95 14.54 21.03 -2.63
C THR A 95 15.07 19.84 -1.84
N ALA A 96 14.24 19.22 -0.99
CA ALA A 96 14.66 18.09 -0.21
C ALA A 96 14.88 16.84 -1.08
N LYS A 97 15.78 15.98 -0.61
CA LYS A 97 15.88 14.62 -1.16
C LYS A 97 14.65 13.81 -0.75
N ILE A 98 14.12 13.08 -1.71
CA ILE A 98 13.00 12.17 -1.48
C ILE A 98 13.40 11.11 -0.46
N GLY A 99 12.61 11.00 0.58
CA GLY A 99 12.73 10.03 1.66
C GLY A 99 11.37 9.45 2.06
N ILE A 100 11.37 8.53 3.03
CA ILE A 100 10.13 7.99 3.59
C ILE A 100 9.32 9.14 4.20
N GLY A 101 8.04 9.24 3.85
CA GLY A 101 7.15 10.34 4.21
C GLY A 101 7.03 11.41 3.13
N ALA A 102 7.72 11.28 2.00
CA ALA A 102 7.57 12.20 0.88
C ALA A 102 6.28 11.94 0.09
N LEU A 103 5.65 13.02 -0.35
CA LEU A 103 4.74 13.05 -1.48
C LEU A 103 5.55 13.39 -2.72
N VAL A 104 5.41 12.60 -3.77
CA VAL A 104 6.19 12.75 -4.99
C VAL A 104 5.25 12.71 -6.18
N GLU A 105 5.35 13.69 -7.06
CA GLU A 105 4.71 13.66 -8.37
C GLU A 105 5.79 13.41 -9.44
N ILE A 106 5.48 12.49 -10.33
CA ILE A 106 6.30 12.21 -11.50
C ILE A 106 5.45 12.35 -12.75
N GLU A 107 6.08 12.75 -13.85
CA GLU A 107 5.46 12.91 -15.16
C GLU A 107 6.26 12.12 -16.19
N ASP A 108 5.54 11.30 -16.97
CA ASP A 108 6.14 10.53 -18.06
C ASP A 108 6.67 11.50 -19.13
N ALA A 109 7.96 11.37 -19.46
CA ALA A 109 8.65 12.28 -20.38
C ALA A 109 8.10 12.22 -21.82
N ASP A 110 7.48 11.09 -22.22
CA ASP A 110 7.01 10.88 -23.59
C ASP A 110 5.58 11.38 -23.80
N ASN A 111 4.69 11.17 -22.81
CA ASN A 111 3.25 11.44 -22.98
C ASN A 111 2.67 12.46 -22.00
N GLY A 112 3.46 12.93 -21.03
CA GLY A 112 3.02 13.90 -20.03
C GLY A 112 2.02 13.34 -19.01
N GLU A 113 1.90 12.01 -18.87
CA GLU A 113 1.02 11.39 -17.87
C GLU A 113 1.62 11.54 -16.47
N GLY A 114 0.92 12.26 -15.60
CA GLY A 114 1.34 12.48 -14.21
C GLY A 114 0.84 11.40 -13.26
N ARG A 115 1.68 11.05 -12.29
CA ARG A 115 1.32 10.14 -11.18
C ARG A 115 1.83 10.68 -9.86
N THR A 116 0.98 10.58 -8.83
CA THR A 116 1.34 11.04 -7.48
C THR A 116 1.45 9.85 -6.53
N PHE A 117 2.53 9.81 -5.77
CA PHE A 117 2.83 8.74 -4.82
C PHE A 117 3.06 9.29 -3.43
N PHE A 118 2.70 8.47 -2.43
CA PHE A 118 3.12 8.66 -1.06
C PHE A 118 4.14 7.59 -0.70
N LEU A 119 5.36 7.99 -0.34
CA LEU A 119 6.42 7.07 0.04
C LEU A 119 6.29 6.69 1.51
N ALA A 120 5.75 5.51 1.79
CA ALA A 120 5.50 5.01 3.13
C ALA A 120 6.36 3.77 3.45
N PRO A 121 6.57 3.45 4.75
CA PRO A 121 7.34 2.26 5.13
C PRO A 121 6.65 0.95 4.75
N VAL A 122 5.31 0.95 4.67
CA VAL A 122 4.46 -0.21 4.36
C VAL A 122 3.27 0.23 3.50
N GLY A 123 2.55 -0.72 2.91
CA GLY A 123 1.31 -0.45 2.17
C GLY A 123 1.50 -0.27 0.66
N ALA A 124 2.57 -0.80 0.07
CA ALA A 124 2.80 -0.72 -1.37
C ALA A 124 1.57 -1.13 -2.19
N GLY A 125 1.19 -0.29 -3.16
CA GLY A 125 0.04 -0.52 -4.03
C GLY A 125 -1.32 -0.12 -3.44
N MET A 126 -1.38 0.31 -2.16
CA MET A 126 -2.62 0.83 -1.58
C MET A 126 -2.94 2.21 -2.15
N THR A 127 -4.23 2.50 -2.30
CA THR A 127 -4.70 3.80 -2.76
C THR A 127 -5.18 4.63 -1.56
N LEU A 128 -4.76 5.87 -1.50
CA LEU A 128 -5.18 6.87 -0.53
C LEU A 128 -5.91 8.00 -1.25
N HIS A 129 -6.80 8.66 -0.54
CA HIS A 129 -7.57 9.77 -1.09
C HIS A 129 -7.06 11.10 -0.52
N GLY A 130 -6.94 12.08 -1.38
CA GLY A 130 -6.63 13.45 -0.99
C GLY A 130 -7.75 14.09 -0.16
N PRO A 131 -7.46 15.19 0.55
CA PRO A 131 -8.46 15.93 1.30
C PRO A 131 -9.60 16.39 0.37
N GLY A 132 -10.84 16.20 0.81
CA GLY A 132 -12.01 16.59 -0.01
C GLY A 132 -12.28 15.68 -1.22
N GLY A 133 -11.55 14.59 -1.39
CA GLY A 133 -11.64 13.69 -2.55
C GLY A 133 -10.88 14.21 -3.78
N ASP A 134 -9.96 15.13 -3.58
CA ASP A 134 -9.14 15.76 -4.63
C ASP A 134 -7.97 14.84 -5.06
N GLY A 135 -8.32 13.74 -5.74
CA GLY A 135 -7.37 12.84 -6.36
C GLY A 135 -6.97 11.65 -5.49
N ASP A 136 -6.34 10.70 -6.14
CA ASP A 136 -5.88 9.45 -5.55
C ASP A 136 -4.35 9.43 -5.54
N PHE A 137 -3.78 8.95 -4.43
CA PHE A 137 -2.34 8.72 -4.26
C PHE A 137 -2.09 7.22 -4.18
N VAL A 138 -1.09 6.74 -4.90
CA VAL A 138 -0.64 5.36 -4.75
C VAL A 138 0.48 5.32 -3.72
N VAL A 139 0.38 4.39 -2.78
CA VAL A 139 1.45 4.16 -1.80
C VAL A 139 2.58 3.38 -2.46
N VAL A 140 3.79 3.90 -2.35
CA VAL A 140 5.02 3.20 -2.72
C VAL A 140 5.89 2.99 -1.49
N THR A 141 6.70 1.93 -1.49
CA THR A 141 7.65 1.65 -0.42
C THR A 141 9.08 1.74 -0.96
N PRO A 142 10.09 1.91 -0.10
CA PRO A 142 11.49 1.94 -0.53
C PRO A 142 11.93 0.69 -1.33
N THR A 143 11.23 -0.41 -1.19
CA THR A 143 11.53 -1.68 -1.88
C THR A 143 10.79 -1.85 -3.20
N SER A 144 9.76 -1.04 -3.46
CA SER A 144 9.02 -1.07 -4.74
C SER A 144 9.89 -0.53 -5.89
N PRO A 145 9.63 -0.90 -7.16
CA PRO A 145 10.40 -0.39 -8.30
C PRO A 145 10.45 1.13 -8.35
N ILE A 146 9.30 1.79 -8.24
CA ILE A 146 9.21 3.26 -8.24
C ILE A 146 9.91 3.85 -7.02
N GLY A 147 9.68 3.29 -5.81
CA GLY A 147 10.30 3.77 -4.59
C GLY A 147 11.83 3.73 -4.66
N LYS A 148 12.41 2.66 -5.21
CA LYS A 148 13.86 2.54 -5.43
C LYS A 148 14.39 3.59 -6.41
N ALA A 149 13.65 3.88 -7.47
CA ALA A 149 14.06 4.84 -8.50
C ALA A 149 14.07 6.28 -7.97
N VAL A 150 13.08 6.66 -7.17
CA VAL A 150 12.92 8.04 -6.69
C VAL A 150 13.66 8.34 -5.38
N LEU A 151 13.96 7.31 -4.56
CA LEU A 151 14.58 7.50 -3.25
C LEU A 151 15.93 8.24 -3.36
N GLY A 152 16.09 9.31 -2.58
CA GLY A 152 17.29 10.14 -2.56
C GLY A 152 17.43 11.13 -3.73
N LYS A 153 16.51 11.10 -4.70
CA LYS A 153 16.41 12.06 -5.80
C LYS A 153 15.79 13.37 -5.33
N VAL A 154 15.82 14.37 -6.18
CA VAL A 154 15.24 15.69 -5.93
C VAL A 154 14.29 16.10 -7.06
N ASN A 155 13.51 17.14 -6.81
CA ASN A 155 12.65 17.74 -7.84
C ASN A 155 13.48 18.15 -9.07
N GLY A 156 13.01 17.81 -10.26
CA GLY A 156 13.67 18.04 -11.55
C GLY A 156 14.53 16.87 -12.04
N ASP A 157 14.85 15.90 -11.19
CA ASP A 157 15.59 14.70 -11.62
C ASP A 157 14.73 13.84 -12.56
N ILE A 158 15.43 13.16 -13.49
CA ILE A 158 14.85 12.13 -14.37
C ILE A 158 15.22 10.76 -13.79
N VAL A 159 14.28 9.85 -13.78
CA VAL A 159 14.43 8.48 -13.28
C VAL A 159 13.85 7.48 -14.27
N ASP A 160 14.55 6.35 -14.40
CA ASP A 160 14.05 5.21 -15.15
C ASP A 160 13.24 4.30 -14.24
N VAL A 161 12.00 4.03 -14.61
CA VAL A 161 11.13 3.10 -13.90
C VAL A 161 10.66 2.02 -14.85
N THR A 162 10.82 0.76 -14.44
CA THR A 162 10.26 -0.37 -15.19
C THR A 162 8.78 -0.54 -14.81
N VAL A 163 7.90 -0.35 -15.79
CA VAL A 163 6.46 -0.55 -15.66
C VAL A 163 6.03 -1.61 -16.66
N GLU A 164 5.46 -2.70 -16.19
CA GLU A 164 4.97 -3.82 -17.05
C GLU A 164 6.02 -4.43 -17.99
N GLY A 165 7.31 -4.31 -17.63
CA GLY A 165 8.44 -4.82 -18.44
C GLY A 165 9.09 -3.79 -19.34
N ASP A 166 8.49 -2.63 -19.52
CA ASP A 166 9.04 -1.52 -20.29
C ASP A 166 9.74 -0.52 -19.36
N VAL A 167 10.93 -0.08 -19.74
CA VAL A 167 11.64 1.02 -19.06
C VAL A 167 11.14 2.33 -19.63
N ARG A 168 10.66 3.21 -18.75
CA ARG A 168 10.18 4.54 -19.10
C ARG A 168 10.91 5.60 -18.29
N GLU A 169 11.20 6.72 -18.93
CA GLU A 169 11.76 7.89 -18.28
C GLU A 169 10.65 8.74 -17.65
N TRP A 170 10.86 9.07 -16.37
CA TRP A 170 9.93 9.91 -15.61
C TRP A 170 10.66 11.08 -15.01
N GLN A 171 10.12 12.27 -15.18
CA GLN A 171 10.61 13.47 -14.51
C GLN A 171 9.91 13.66 -13.17
N ILE A 172 10.69 13.94 -12.12
CA ILE A 172 10.14 14.32 -10.81
C ILE A 172 9.72 15.77 -10.87
N THR A 173 8.42 16.03 -10.77
CA THR A 173 7.85 17.39 -10.92
C THR A 173 7.47 18.03 -9.59
N TYR A 174 7.33 17.22 -8.52
CA TYR A 174 7.04 17.71 -7.18
C TYR A 174 7.62 16.81 -6.09
N VAL A 175 8.10 17.44 -5.02
CA VAL A 175 8.50 16.79 -3.75
C VAL A 175 7.95 17.62 -2.59
N GLY A 176 7.23 16.94 -1.66
CA GLY A 176 6.65 17.61 -0.52
C GLY A 176 6.47 16.69 0.70
#